data_337d392d6dfaf5697765fe493d360a7c
#
_entry.id   337d392d6dfaf5697765fe493d360a7c
#
_cell.length_a   1.000
_cell.length_b   1.000
_cell.length_c   1.000
_cell.angle_alpha   90.00
_cell.angle_beta   90.00
_cell.angle_gamma   90.00
#
_symmetry.space_group_name_H-M   'P 1'
#
loop_
_entity.id
_entity.type
_entity.pdbx_description
1 polymer ?
#
loop_
_entity_poly.entity_id
_entity_poly.type
_entity_poly.pdbx_seq_one_letter_code
_entity_poly.pdbx_strand_id
1 'polypeptide(L)'
;MLEKFDNYQLLSKIATGGMAEIFLAKHVNSPVNSMPIAIKKVLKKYSDNPTLVKMFLAEARIICNISHENIVKIYDFGKFEDQYFIAMEYVFGQNLGAILSKVAERDEVLPLNFIIEIISAVLCGLDHAHNAQDRNGNFLNIVHLDMNPNNILISYDGKIKVVDFGIANANYTKKLKDSSGIQGTYAYLSPEQCSGAPVDRRSDIFSVGIILYEMLTGQPLYKNLENDMAIVNAILYDDIEPIDERMPDIDPNLAKIVMKALEKNPNNRYATAMDMREDLQLIYNSLEFDPDGETLPAFMKKQFPAHFIKMTKIIEQAQTEYLMDELFNNIGELENIDLDEKKKAEEVEIQMVETEKRREKKKTVFTKAGFIAGIVAGLAVIAVILKLLFFDQGVQIETITVFSSPAGAKILVNGEDTGKLTPASLQLELNKKYIIEFSKDDMIGGLEFTPTSENRQINMQLKQR
;
A
#
# COMPACT_ATOMS: atom_id res chain seq x y z
N MET A 1 11.56 -15.25 18.90
CA MET A 1 10.86 -14.06 19.41
C MET A 1 10.91 -13.00 18.32
N LEU A 2 9.76 -12.43 17.97
CA LEU A 2 9.70 -11.30 17.05
C LEU A 2 10.33 -10.07 17.70
N GLU A 3 11.17 -9.34 16.97
CA GLU A 3 11.89 -8.18 17.51
C GLU A 3 10.88 -7.02 17.71
N LYS A 4 10.77 -6.51 18.94
CA LYS A 4 10.00 -5.29 19.22
C LYS A 4 10.88 -4.08 18.90
N PHE A 5 10.33 -3.15 18.14
CA PHE A 5 11.00 -1.91 17.75
C PHE A 5 10.01 -0.74 17.92
N ASP A 6 10.15 0.02 19.01
CA ASP A 6 9.23 1.07 19.43
C ASP A 6 7.77 0.55 19.56
N ASN A 7 6.83 1.16 18.88
CA ASN A 7 5.42 0.75 18.79
C ASN A 7 5.18 -0.32 17.71
N TYR A 8 6.23 -0.92 17.17
CA TYR A 8 6.15 -1.88 16.07
C TYR A 8 6.73 -3.22 16.46
N GLN A 9 6.19 -4.27 15.88
CA GLN A 9 6.70 -5.62 15.93
C GLN A 9 7.26 -5.97 14.55
N LEU A 10 8.57 -6.21 14.46
CA LEU A 10 9.22 -6.60 13.20
C LEU A 10 8.93 -8.07 12.91
N LEU A 11 8.37 -8.36 11.74
CA LEU A 11 7.95 -9.69 11.32
C LEU A 11 9.01 -10.39 10.47
N SER A 12 9.56 -9.67 9.50
CA SER A 12 10.57 -10.20 8.58
C SER A 12 11.37 -9.07 7.95
N LYS A 13 12.67 -9.30 7.72
CA LYS A 13 13.47 -8.41 6.88
C LYS A 13 13.08 -8.62 5.42
N ILE A 14 12.72 -7.52 4.73
CA ILE A 14 12.32 -7.51 3.31
C ILE A 14 13.55 -7.24 2.43
N ALA A 15 14.33 -6.20 2.77
CA ALA A 15 15.44 -5.75 1.95
C ALA A 15 16.56 -5.12 2.80
N THR A 16 17.76 -5.09 2.23
CA THR A 16 18.90 -4.33 2.76
C THR A 16 19.45 -3.49 1.62
N GLY A 17 19.37 -2.18 1.77
CA GLY A 17 19.96 -1.21 0.85
C GLY A 17 21.28 -0.66 1.35
N GLY A 18 21.89 0.27 0.62
CA GLY A 18 23.17 0.88 0.96
C GLY A 18 23.16 1.64 2.30
N MET A 19 22.04 2.28 2.65
CA MET A 19 21.92 3.16 3.82
C MET A 19 20.88 2.69 4.84
N ALA A 20 19.95 1.82 4.46
CA ALA A 20 18.83 1.40 5.30
C ALA A 20 18.48 -0.08 5.09
N GLU A 21 17.83 -0.66 6.09
CA GLU A 21 17.18 -1.96 6.04
C GLU A 21 15.66 -1.76 6.07
N ILE A 22 14.94 -2.60 5.34
CA ILE A 22 13.47 -2.54 5.30
C ILE A 22 12.93 -3.83 5.92
N PHE A 23 12.00 -3.66 6.86
CA PHE A 23 11.33 -4.74 7.57
C PHE A 23 9.82 -4.69 7.31
N LEU A 24 9.23 -5.84 7.12
CA LEU A 24 7.80 -6.02 7.31
C LEU A 24 7.51 -5.94 8.80
N ALA A 25 6.51 -5.18 9.19
CA ALA A 25 6.16 -4.96 10.58
C ALA A 25 4.64 -4.81 10.77
N LYS A 26 4.19 -4.91 12.01
CA LYS A 26 2.84 -4.50 12.44
C LYS A 26 2.95 -3.51 13.59
N HIS A 27 1.99 -2.62 13.73
CA HIS A 27 1.89 -1.76 14.91
C HIS A 27 1.35 -2.60 16.09
N VAL A 28 1.93 -2.47 17.27
CA VAL A 28 1.60 -3.31 18.44
C VAL A 28 0.13 -3.21 18.84
N ASN A 29 -0.49 -2.04 18.66
CA ASN A 29 -1.89 -1.78 19.03
C ASN A 29 -2.84 -1.78 17.81
N SER A 30 -2.43 -2.35 16.68
CA SER A 30 -3.30 -2.39 15.49
C SER A 30 -4.34 -3.50 15.59
N PRO A 31 -5.58 -3.27 15.10
CA PRO A 31 -6.58 -4.33 14.96
C PRO A 31 -6.03 -5.52 14.15
N VAL A 32 -6.55 -6.72 14.43
CA VAL A 32 -6.15 -8.00 13.83
C VAL A 32 -6.03 -7.96 12.30
N ASN A 33 -6.98 -7.29 11.64
CA ASN A 33 -7.05 -7.20 10.19
C ASN A 33 -6.34 -5.95 9.61
N SER A 34 -5.53 -5.26 10.41
CA SER A 34 -4.78 -4.13 9.88
C SER A 34 -3.70 -4.62 8.92
N MET A 35 -3.58 -3.92 7.79
CA MET A 35 -2.52 -4.21 6.82
C MET A 35 -1.15 -4.05 7.48
N PRO A 36 -0.21 -4.95 7.19
CA PRO A 36 1.17 -4.79 7.64
C PRO A 36 1.77 -3.50 7.09
N ILE A 37 2.79 -3.02 7.76
CA ILE A 37 3.54 -1.82 7.37
C ILE A 37 4.98 -2.16 7.04
N ALA A 38 5.67 -1.27 6.35
CA ALA A 38 7.10 -1.35 6.14
C ALA A 38 7.83 -0.38 7.08
N ILE A 39 8.86 -0.85 7.76
CA ILE A 39 9.77 -0.03 8.57
C ILE A 39 11.11 0.04 7.86
N LYS A 40 11.48 1.24 7.38
CA LYS A 40 12.79 1.56 6.80
C LYS A 40 13.68 2.10 7.93
N LYS A 41 14.69 1.33 8.36
CA LYS A 41 15.61 1.67 9.44
C LYS A 41 16.96 2.08 8.86
N VAL A 42 17.52 3.22 9.29
CA VAL A 42 18.90 3.61 8.94
C VAL A 42 19.87 2.58 9.54
N LEU A 43 20.85 2.13 8.75
CA LEU A 43 21.90 1.24 9.25
C LEU A 43 22.69 1.91 10.38
N LYS A 44 22.99 1.17 11.46
CA LYS A 44 23.68 1.70 12.66
C LYS A 44 24.96 2.49 12.31
N LYS A 45 25.75 2.00 11.35
CA LYS A 45 26.99 2.67 10.89
C LYS A 45 26.80 4.08 10.31
N TYR A 46 25.56 4.44 9.97
CA TYR A 46 25.21 5.76 9.42
C TYR A 46 24.38 6.63 10.37
N SER A 47 23.93 6.07 11.51
CA SER A 47 23.09 6.79 12.47
C SER A 47 23.82 7.99 13.12
N ASP A 48 25.16 7.95 13.18
CA ASP A 48 25.99 9.04 13.70
C ASP A 48 26.39 10.08 12.63
N ASN A 49 25.98 9.90 11.38
CA ASN A 49 26.25 10.85 10.32
C ASN A 49 25.11 11.89 10.20
N PRO A 50 25.30 13.14 10.70
CA PRO A 50 24.22 14.12 10.76
C PRO A 50 23.68 14.51 9.39
N THR A 51 24.52 14.46 8.35
CA THR A 51 24.13 14.79 6.98
C THR A 51 23.18 13.74 6.43
N LEU A 52 23.54 12.45 6.54
CA LEU A 52 22.71 11.35 6.07
C LEU A 52 21.38 11.26 6.82
N VAL A 53 21.40 11.45 8.15
CA VAL A 53 20.20 11.49 8.97
C VAL A 53 19.27 12.65 8.59
N LYS A 54 19.82 13.85 8.37
CA LYS A 54 19.01 15.00 7.91
C LYS A 54 18.36 14.72 6.55
N MET A 55 19.08 14.10 5.63
CA MET A 55 18.57 13.70 4.33
C MET A 55 17.42 12.71 4.46
N PHE A 56 17.61 11.65 5.24
CA PHE A 56 16.60 10.62 5.50
C PHE A 56 15.30 11.21 6.12
N LEU A 57 15.44 12.10 7.11
CA LEU A 57 14.29 12.72 7.75
C LEU A 57 13.63 13.81 6.87
N ALA A 58 14.39 14.49 5.99
CA ALA A 58 13.84 15.46 5.06
C ALA A 58 12.89 14.79 4.05
N GLU A 59 13.27 13.62 3.53
CA GLU A 59 12.43 12.78 2.68
C GLU A 59 11.08 12.48 3.36
N ALA A 60 11.13 11.94 4.58
CA ALA A 60 9.92 11.62 5.34
C ALA A 60 9.01 12.85 5.57
N ARG A 61 9.60 14.00 5.97
CA ARG A 61 8.84 15.24 6.27
C ARG A 61 8.09 15.80 5.08
N ILE A 62 8.63 15.66 3.88
CA ILE A 62 8.01 16.19 2.67
C ILE A 62 6.88 15.27 2.23
N ILE A 63 7.15 13.96 2.20
CA ILE A 63 6.18 12.98 1.70
C ILE A 63 5.03 12.70 2.69
N CYS A 64 5.23 12.86 3.99
CA CYS A 64 4.15 12.64 4.96
C CYS A 64 2.92 13.57 4.77
N ASN A 65 3.10 14.70 4.06
CA ASN A 65 2.01 15.61 3.74
C ASN A 65 1.34 15.32 2.39
N ILE A 66 1.85 14.36 1.62
CA ILE A 66 1.31 13.96 0.33
C ILE A 66 0.48 12.69 0.50
N SER A 67 -0.76 12.69 0.01
CA SER A 67 -1.61 11.52 -0.01
C SER A 67 -2.17 11.30 -1.40
N HIS A 68 -1.68 10.26 -2.08
CA HIS A 68 -2.11 9.87 -3.42
C HIS A 68 -2.06 8.35 -3.57
N GLU A 69 -2.97 7.80 -4.37
CA GLU A 69 -3.05 6.34 -4.59
C GLU A 69 -1.78 5.75 -5.20
N ASN A 70 -1.04 6.51 -6.01
CA ASN A 70 0.20 6.07 -6.64
C ASN A 70 1.47 6.53 -5.91
N ILE A 71 1.38 7.00 -4.68
CA ILE A 71 2.52 7.32 -3.81
C ILE A 71 2.42 6.50 -2.55
N VAL A 72 3.53 5.92 -2.10
CA VAL A 72 3.58 5.21 -0.82
C VAL A 72 3.30 6.18 0.33
N LYS A 73 2.33 5.84 1.18
CA LYS A 73 1.97 6.65 2.32
C LYS A 73 2.97 6.47 3.45
N ILE A 74 3.48 7.56 4.01
CA ILE A 74 4.26 7.56 5.26
C ILE A 74 3.28 7.73 6.42
N TYR A 75 3.39 6.85 7.42
CA TYR A 75 2.55 6.88 8.62
C TYR A 75 3.23 7.58 9.77
N ASP A 76 4.54 7.34 9.94
CA ASP A 76 5.32 7.87 11.04
C ASP A 76 6.81 7.89 10.69
N PHE A 77 7.59 8.69 11.39
CA PHE A 77 9.04 8.69 11.33
C PHE A 77 9.62 9.21 12.65
N GLY A 78 10.75 8.68 13.04
CA GLY A 78 11.33 9.03 14.34
C GLY A 78 12.70 8.44 14.57
N LYS A 79 13.06 8.44 15.86
CA LYS A 79 14.27 7.80 16.38
C LYS A 79 13.86 6.88 17.53
N PHE A 80 14.22 5.63 17.45
CA PHE A 80 14.08 4.66 18.53
C PHE A 80 15.45 4.10 18.88
N GLU A 81 15.81 4.13 20.18
CA GLU A 81 17.17 3.92 20.66
C GLU A 81 18.15 4.85 19.89
N ASP A 82 19.10 4.30 19.15
CA ASP A 82 20.04 5.09 18.34
C ASP A 82 19.80 4.93 16.82
N GLN A 83 18.64 4.44 16.40
CA GLN A 83 18.31 4.24 15.00
C GLN A 83 17.15 5.14 14.56
N TYR A 84 17.33 5.80 13.42
CA TYR A 84 16.24 6.53 12.76
C TYR A 84 15.43 5.60 11.89
N PHE A 85 14.11 5.83 11.82
CA PHE A 85 13.19 5.01 11.04
C PHE A 85 12.11 5.83 10.34
N ILE A 86 11.54 5.23 9.31
CA ILE A 86 10.31 5.67 8.64
C ILE A 86 9.36 4.47 8.61
N ALA A 87 8.14 4.67 9.13
CA ALA A 87 7.04 3.72 9.02
C ALA A 87 6.15 4.11 7.85
N MET A 88 5.93 3.19 6.92
CA MET A 88 5.22 3.47 5.68
C MET A 88 4.32 2.32 5.25
N GLU A 89 3.46 2.57 4.30
CA GLU A 89 2.62 1.58 3.64
C GLU A 89 3.47 0.42 3.12
N TYR A 90 3.09 -0.80 3.46
CA TYR A 90 3.69 -1.98 2.87
C TYR A 90 2.98 -2.31 1.56
N VAL A 91 3.71 -2.29 0.47
CA VAL A 91 3.23 -2.72 -0.84
C VAL A 91 3.52 -4.21 -1.01
N PHE A 92 2.48 -5.02 -0.90
CA PHE A 92 2.60 -6.47 -1.07
C PHE A 92 2.80 -6.83 -2.54
N GLY A 93 4.05 -6.77 -3.00
CA GLY A 93 4.40 -6.91 -4.42
C GLY A 93 5.90 -6.97 -4.67
N GLN A 94 6.31 -6.44 -5.82
CA GLN A 94 7.70 -6.35 -6.26
C GLN A 94 7.99 -4.97 -6.85
N ASN A 95 9.27 -4.59 -6.91
CA ASN A 95 9.66 -3.41 -7.67
C ASN A 95 9.74 -3.73 -9.18
N LEU A 96 9.63 -2.70 -10.00
CA LEU A 96 9.67 -2.84 -11.46
C LEU A 96 11.01 -3.41 -11.94
N GLY A 97 12.13 -3.11 -11.29
CA GLY A 97 13.44 -3.65 -11.63
C GLY A 97 13.48 -5.18 -11.52
N ALA A 98 12.90 -5.74 -10.44
CA ALA A 98 12.77 -7.18 -10.27
C ALA A 98 11.84 -7.80 -11.34
N ILE A 99 10.78 -7.08 -11.73
CA ILE A 99 9.86 -7.53 -12.77
C ILE A 99 10.56 -7.58 -14.13
N LEU A 100 11.27 -6.51 -14.50
CA LEU A 100 12.02 -6.45 -15.76
C LEU A 100 13.10 -7.53 -15.83
N SER A 101 13.85 -7.73 -14.73
CA SER A 101 14.82 -8.81 -14.65
C SER A 101 14.16 -10.18 -14.84
N LYS A 102 12.98 -10.39 -14.24
CA LYS A 102 12.28 -11.67 -14.32
C LYS A 102 11.73 -11.96 -15.71
N VAL A 103 11.23 -10.94 -16.39
CA VAL A 103 10.76 -11.01 -17.79
C VAL A 103 11.94 -11.32 -18.71
N ALA A 104 13.07 -10.63 -18.54
CA ALA A 104 14.28 -10.86 -19.31
C ALA A 104 14.87 -12.27 -19.10
N GLU A 105 14.85 -12.81 -17.87
CA GLU A 105 15.29 -14.19 -17.58
C GLU A 105 14.49 -15.26 -18.35
N ARG A 106 13.25 -14.94 -18.75
CA ARG A 106 12.34 -15.85 -19.44
C ARG A 106 12.26 -15.62 -20.94
N ASP A 107 13.00 -14.64 -21.45
CA ASP A 107 12.91 -14.18 -22.83
C ASP A 107 11.46 -13.77 -23.21
N GLU A 108 10.74 -13.21 -22.21
CA GLU A 108 9.39 -12.68 -22.38
C GLU A 108 9.45 -11.16 -22.58
N VAL A 109 8.37 -10.55 -23.07
CA VAL A 109 8.18 -9.09 -23.14
C VAL A 109 7.02 -8.69 -22.25
N LEU A 110 7.15 -7.52 -21.63
CA LEU A 110 6.04 -6.97 -20.85
C LEU A 110 4.93 -6.49 -21.81
N PRO A 111 3.67 -6.91 -21.61
CA PRO A 111 2.56 -6.47 -22.46
C PRO A 111 2.41 -4.94 -22.48
N LEU A 112 2.15 -4.38 -23.66
CA LEU A 112 2.09 -2.93 -23.86
C LEU A 112 1.03 -2.25 -22.97
N ASN A 113 -0.11 -2.88 -22.76
CA ASN A 113 -1.15 -2.39 -21.86
C ASN A 113 -0.64 -2.25 -20.42
N PHE A 114 0.17 -3.21 -19.92
CA PHE A 114 0.78 -3.11 -18.58
C PHE A 114 1.85 -2.02 -18.51
N ILE A 115 2.64 -1.87 -19.58
CA ILE A 115 3.64 -0.80 -19.67
C ILE A 115 2.94 0.58 -19.51
N ILE A 116 1.89 0.80 -20.30
CA ILE A 116 1.17 2.08 -20.26
C ILE A 116 0.43 2.28 -18.93
N GLU A 117 -0.16 1.22 -18.36
CA GLU A 117 -0.81 1.26 -17.06
C GLU A 117 0.18 1.67 -15.95
N ILE A 118 1.36 1.03 -15.91
CA ILE A 118 2.39 1.30 -14.91
C ILE A 118 2.91 2.74 -15.06
N ILE A 119 3.29 3.15 -16.25
CA ILE A 119 3.85 4.49 -16.48
C ILE A 119 2.79 5.58 -16.25
N SER A 120 1.54 5.35 -16.66
CA SER A 120 0.45 6.30 -16.39
C SER A 120 0.20 6.51 -14.89
N ALA A 121 0.25 5.44 -14.09
CA ALA A 121 0.13 5.53 -12.64
C ALA A 121 1.32 6.28 -12.00
N VAL A 122 2.55 6.01 -12.47
CA VAL A 122 3.75 6.73 -12.03
C VAL A 122 3.63 8.22 -12.33
N LEU A 123 3.26 8.58 -13.57
CA LEU A 123 3.08 9.99 -13.97
C LEU A 123 2.00 10.69 -13.16
N CYS A 124 0.90 9.99 -12.83
CA CYS A 124 -0.16 10.52 -11.98
C CYS A 124 0.34 10.84 -10.57
N GLY A 125 1.13 9.94 -9.96
CA GLY A 125 1.77 10.16 -8.67
C GLY A 125 2.77 11.32 -8.70
N LEU A 126 3.61 11.39 -9.73
CA LEU A 126 4.57 12.49 -9.91
C LEU A 126 3.88 13.83 -10.11
N ASP A 127 2.85 13.91 -10.96
CA ASP A 127 2.11 15.16 -11.18
C ASP A 127 1.48 15.67 -9.88
N HIS A 128 0.90 14.76 -9.08
CA HIS A 128 0.37 15.12 -7.77
C HIS A 128 1.46 15.69 -6.84
N ALA A 129 2.64 15.08 -6.78
CA ALA A 129 3.75 15.56 -5.98
C ALA A 129 4.29 16.91 -6.48
N HIS A 130 4.45 17.07 -7.80
CA HIS A 130 4.92 18.29 -8.44
C HIS A 130 4.00 19.50 -8.19
N ASN A 131 2.71 19.27 -8.01
CA ASN A 131 1.70 20.30 -7.79
C ASN A 131 1.27 20.41 -6.31
N ALA A 132 1.94 19.67 -5.40
CA ALA A 132 1.62 19.71 -3.98
C ALA A 132 1.84 21.09 -3.38
N GLN A 133 0.93 21.52 -2.49
CA GLN A 133 0.93 22.81 -1.83
C GLN A 133 0.95 22.65 -0.31
N ASP A 134 1.51 23.65 0.38
CA ASP A 134 1.40 23.76 1.82
C ASP A 134 -0.01 24.26 2.24
N ARG A 135 -0.25 24.34 3.55
CA ARG A 135 -1.53 24.81 4.11
C ARG A 135 -1.88 26.26 3.75
N ASN A 136 -0.91 27.04 3.23
CA ASN A 136 -1.07 28.42 2.82
C ASN A 136 -1.27 28.54 1.30
N GLY A 137 -1.25 27.45 0.55
CA GLY A 137 -1.37 27.42 -0.91
C GLY A 137 -0.05 27.66 -1.66
N ASN A 138 1.10 27.66 -0.99
CA ASN A 138 2.38 27.77 -1.66
C ASN A 138 2.82 26.42 -2.21
N PHE A 139 3.31 26.40 -3.45
CA PHE A 139 3.85 25.19 -4.04
C PHE A 139 5.08 24.70 -3.27
N LEU A 140 5.08 23.42 -2.95
CA LEU A 140 6.20 22.76 -2.27
C LEU A 140 7.36 22.46 -3.20
N ASN A 141 7.15 22.57 -4.53
CA ASN A 141 8.15 22.31 -5.58
C ASN A 141 8.87 20.97 -5.39
N ILE A 142 8.09 19.94 -5.08
CA ILE A 142 8.63 18.60 -4.86
C ILE A 142 8.97 18.00 -6.21
N VAL A 143 10.21 17.57 -6.37
CA VAL A 143 10.72 16.80 -7.52
C VAL A 143 11.31 15.52 -6.97
N HIS A 144 11.06 14.38 -7.61
CA HIS A 144 11.50 13.07 -7.12
C HIS A 144 13.01 12.90 -7.21
N LEU A 145 13.62 13.24 -8.34
CA LEU A 145 15.07 13.25 -8.61
C LEU A 145 15.81 11.89 -8.50
N ASP A 146 15.12 10.82 -8.21
CA ASP A 146 15.67 9.45 -8.13
C ASP A 146 14.72 8.43 -8.74
N MET A 147 13.99 8.82 -9.81
CA MET A 147 13.12 7.88 -10.51
C MET A 147 13.95 6.81 -11.20
N ASN A 148 13.71 5.57 -10.81
CA ASN A 148 14.31 4.38 -11.38
C ASN A 148 13.39 3.18 -11.15
N PRO A 149 13.58 2.02 -11.83
CA PRO A 149 12.69 0.87 -11.70
C PRO A 149 12.57 0.30 -10.27
N ASN A 150 13.56 0.49 -9.41
CA ASN A 150 13.49 -0.01 -8.02
C ASN A 150 12.57 0.84 -7.14
N ASN A 151 12.32 2.10 -7.53
CA ASN A 151 11.46 3.05 -6.81
C ASN A 151 10.00 3.03 -7.32
N ILE A 152 9.63 2.05 -8.15
CA ILE A 152 8.27 1.78 -8.60
C ILE A 152 7.86 0.40 -8.10
N LEU A 153 6.90 0.35 -7.18
CA LEU A 153 6.40 -0.91 -6.62
C LEU A 153 5.07 -1.27 -7.27
N ILE A 154 4.93 -2.53 -7.67
CA ILE A 154 3.69 -3.11 -8.21
C ILE A 154 3.24 -4.23 -7.28
N SER A 155 2.03 -4.09 -6.72
CA SER A 155 1.46 -5.07 -5.80
C SER A 155 0.84 -6.26 -6.53
N TYR A 156 0.61 -7.36 -5.81
CA TYR A 156 -0.08 -8.54 -6.34
C TYR A 156 -1.58 -8.34 -6.56
N ASP A 157 -2.14 -7.22 -6.14
CA ASP A 157 -3.50 -6.76 -6.45
C ASP A 157 -3.54 -5.65 -7.53
N GLY A 158 -2.39 -5.35 -8.17
CA GLY A 158 -2.28 -4.44 -9.30
C GLY A 158 -2.10 -2.96 -8.94
N LYS A 159 -1.93 -2.61 -7.66
CA LYS A 159 -1.64 -1.21 -7.29
C LYS A 159 -0.20 -0.86 -7.61
N ILE A 160 -0.01 0.33 -8.16
CA ILE A 160 1.29 0.86 -8.55
C ILE A 160 1.63 2.04 -7.65
N LYS A 161 2.80 2.00 -7.03
CA LYS A 161 3.22 2.98 -6.03
C LYS A 161 4.64 3.47 -6.29
N VAL A 162 4.84 4.78 -6.28
CA VAL A 162 6.15 5.44 -6.28
C VAL A 162 6.64 5.54 -4.83
N VAL A 163 7.92 5.22 -4.61
CA VAL A 163 8.59 5.24 -3.30
C VAL A 163 9.87 6.04 -3.36
N ASP A 164 10.42 6.37 -2.20
CA ASP A 164 11.78 6.90 -2.01
C ASP A 164 12.06 8.17 -2.84
N PHE A 165 11.30 9.25 -2.59
CA PHE A 165 11.56 10.56 -3.19
C PHE A 165 12.96 11.05 -2.83
N GLY A 166 13.82 11.15 -3.84
CA GLY A 166 15.26 11.45 -3.69
C GLY A 166 15.60 12.90 -3.34
N ILE A 167 14.77 13.57 -2.53
CA ILE A 167 14.90 14.99 -2.13
C ILE A 167 16.29 15.30 -1.54
N ALA A 168 16.93 14.27 -1.02
CA ALA A 168 18.30 14.33 -0.52
C ALA A 168 19.37 14.42 -1.61
N ASN A 169 19.00 14.19 -2.85
CA ASN A 169 19.92 14.05 -3.96
C ASN A 169 20.16 15.35 -4.77
N ALA A 170 19.60 16.49 -4.36
CA ALA A 170 19.84 17.78 -4.99
C ALA A 170 21.33 18.22 -5.09
N ASN A 171 22.25 17.46 -4.47
CA ASN A 171 23.70 17.69 -4.50
C ASN A 171 24.46 16.53 -5.20
N TYR A 172 23.93 15.97 -6.28
CA TYR A 172 24.58 14.89 -7.06
C TYR A 172 26.00 15.24 -7.52
N THR A 173 26.25 16.47 -7.91
CA THR A 173 27.59 16.94 -8.32
C THR A 173 28.67 16.80 -7.24
N LYS A 174 28.28 16.79 -5.97
CA LYS A 174 29.21 16.53 -4.86
C LYS A 174 29.47 15.04 -4.63
N LYS A 175 28.47 14.18 -4.90
CA LYS A 175 28.60 12.71 -4.80
C LYS A 175 29.43 12.10 -5.94
N LEU A 176 29.39 12.69 -7.14
CA LEU A 176 30.25 12.26 -8.26
C LEU A 176 31.76 12.36 -7.94
N LYS A 177 32.14 13.20 -6.97
CA LYS A 177 33.54 13.33 -6.53
C LYS A 177 33.95 12.36 -5.42
N ASP A 178 33.00 11.83 -4.68
CA ASP A 178 33.24 10.87 -3.59
C ASP A 178 32.83 9.47 -4.07
N SER A 179 33.78 8.75 -4.70
CA SER A 179 33.65 7.46 -5.40
C SER A 179 33.20 6.27 -4.54
N SER A 180 32.23 6.44 -3.64
CA SER A 180 31.55 5.36 -2.94
C SER A 180 30.16 5.11 -3.53
N GLY A 181 30.10 4.90 -4.87
CA GLY A 181 28.89 4.81 -5.66
C GLY A 181 27.98 3.64 -5.31
N ILE A 182 26.70 3.92 -5.24
CA ILE A 182 25.64 2.90 -5.39
C ILE A 182 25.58 2.64 -6.89
N GLN A 183 26.11 1.51 -7.32
CA GLN A 183 26.21 1.08 -8.70
C GLN A 183 24.79 0.98 -9.31
N GLY A 184 24.55 1.62 -10.46
CA GLY A 184 23.32 1.45 -11.26
C GLY A 184 22.30 2.59 -11.24
N THR A 185 22.34 3.53 -10.30
CA THR A 185 21.34 4.65 -10.22
C THR A 185 21.62 5.75 -11.26
N TYR A 186 22.87 5.88 -11.71
CA TYR A 186 23.27 6.94 -12.64
C TYR A 186 22.61 6.85 -14.02
N ALA A 187 22.21 5.65 -14.44
CA ALA A 187 21.61 5.42 -15.76
C ALA A 187 20.23 6.09 -15.97
N TYR A 188 19.60 6.56 -14.90
CA TYR A 188 18.28 7.20 -14.95
C TYR A 188 18.33 8.72 -14.65
N LEU A 189 19.53 9.29 -14.49
CA LEU A 189 19.69 10.73 -14.26
C LEU A 189 19.36 11.54 -15.51
N SER A 190 18.79 12.72 -15.30
CA SER A 190 18.62 13.70 -16.39
C SER A 190 19.92 14.44 -16.71
N PRO A 191 20.09 15.02 -17.94
CA PRO A 191 21.25 15.79 -18.32
C PRO A 191 21.53 16.96 -17.37
N GLU A 192 20.50 17.65 -16.90
CA GLU A 192 20.64 18.75 -15.93
C GLU A 192 21.11 18.28 -14.57
N GLN A 193 20.71 17.07 -14.12
CA GLN A 193 21.26 16.48 -12.89
C GLN A 193 22.75 16.14 -13.05
N CYS A 194 23.12 15.56 -14.18
CA CYS A 194 24.51 15.22 -14.50
C CYS A 194 25.43 16.45 -14.60
N SER A 195 24.94 17.54 -15.20
CA SER A 195 25.70 18.79 -15.36
C SER A 195 25.68 19.67 -14.11
N GLY A 196 24.79 19.41 -13.14
CA GLY A 196 24.58 20.28 -11.97
C GLY A 196 23.83 21.57 -12.30
N ALA A 197 23.10 21.60 -13.42
CA ALA A 197 22.18 22.67 -13.77
C ALA A 197 20.93 22.67 -12.86
N PRO A 198 20.16 23.76 -12.83
CA PRO A 198 18.90 23.79 -12.08
C PRO A 198 17.95 22.68 -12.55
N VAL A 199 17.41 21.93 -11.59
CA VAL A 199 16.47 20.83 -11.82
C VAL A 199 15.04 21.27 -11.51
N ASP A 200 14.08 20.75 -12.27
CA ASP A 200 12.66 20.89 -12.02
C ASP A 200 11.91 19.57 -12.33
N ARG A 201 10.57 19.60 -12.29
CA ARG A 201 9.70 18.45 -12.55
C ARG A 201 10.00 17.71 -13.86
N ARG A 202 10.60 18.37 -14.85
CA ARG A 202 10.97 17.80 -16.16
C ARG A 202 12.17 16.84 -16.07
N SER A 203 12.94 16.90 -14.99
CA SER A 203 13.98 15.91 -14.70
C SER A 203 13.38 14.54 -14.43
N ASP A 204 12.27 14.47 -13.68
CA ASP A 204 11.54 13.21 -13.44
C ASP A 204 10.93 12.65 -14.73
N ILE A 205 10.43 13.53 -15.63
CA ILE A 205 9.88 13.12 -16.92
C ILE A 205 10.94 12.45 -17.80
N PHE A 206 12.18 12.97 -17.79
CA PHE A 206 13.30 12.35 -18.49
C PHE A 206 13.61 10.96 -17.94
N SER A 207 13.68 10.83 -16.61
CA SER A 207 13.91 9.53 -15.95
C SER A 207 12.79 8.52 -16.26
N VAL A 208 11.53 8.96 -16.26
CA VAL A 208 10.39 8.13 -16.68
C VAL A 208 10.49 7.76 -18.16
N GLY A 209 10.99 8.67 -19.02
CA GLY A 209 11.28 8.39 -20.43
C GLY A 209 12.28 7.25 -20.58
N ILE A 210 13.37 7.22 -19.79
CA ILE A 210 14.33 6.11 -19.78
C ILE A 210 13.67 4.80 -19.35
N ILE A 211 12.87 4.84 -18.27
CA ILE A 211 12.16 3.66 -17.77
C ILE A 211 11.19 3.12 -18.84
N LEU A 212 10.44 4.00 -19.49
CA LEU A 212 9.53 3.60 -20.58
C LEU A 212 10.27 2.99 -21.77
N TYR A 213 11.40 3.58 -22.17
CA TYR A 213 12.26 3.05 -23.22
C TYR A 213 12.75 1.62 -22.86
N GLU A 214 13.23 1.43 -21.64
CA GLU A 214 13.68 0.14 -21.13
C GLU A 214 12.55 -0.90 -21.07
N MET A 215 11.35 -0.52 -20.62
CA MET A 215 10.19 -1.41 -20.58
C MET A 215 9.76 -1.87 -21.98
N LEU A 216 9.80 -0.98 -22.96
CA LEU A 216 9.41 -1.28 -24.35
C LEU A 216 10.45 -2.15 -25.05
N THR A 217 11.74 -1.83 -24.92
CA THR A 217 12.82 -2.54 -25.61
C THR A 217 13.30 -3.79 -24.89
N GLY A 218 12.94 -3.96 -23.62
CA GLY A 218 13.47 -5.00 -22.73
C GLY A 218 14.96 -4.85 -22.39
N GLN A 219 15.56 -3.68 -22.68
CA GLN A 219 16.99 -3.45 -22.47
C GLN A 219 17.27 -2.06 -21.96
N PRO A 220 18.22 -1.90 -21.02
CA PRO A 220 18.66 -0.59 -20.55
C PRO A 220 19.08 0.34 -21.70
N LEU A 221 18.71 1.63 -21.62
CA LEU A 221 19.07 2.63 -22.59
C LEU A 221 20.60 2.79 -22.66
N TYR A 222 21.24 2.91 -21.49
CA TYR A 222 22.70 3.08 -21.36
C TYR A 222 23.36 1.73 -20.98
N LYS A 223 23.30 0.75 -21.89
CA LYS A 223 23.92 -0.58 -21.70
C LYS A 223 25.37 -0.60 -22.14
N ASN A 224 26.12 -1.58 -21.63
CA ASN A 224 27.51 -1.90 -22.05
C ASN A 224 28.51 -0.75 -21.81
N LEU A 225 28.21 0.19 -20.91
CA LEU A 225 29.16 1.24 -20.52
C LEU A 225 29.99 0.76 -19.35
N GLU A 226 31.31 1.03 -19.40
CA GLU A 226 32.28 0.41 -18.50
C GLU A 226 32.17 0.90 -17.04
N ASN A 227 31.68 2.11 -16.81
CA ASN A 227 31.60 2.72 -15.49
C ASN A 227 30.59 3.88 -15.45
N ASP A 228 30.30 4.37 -14.24
CA ASP A 228 29.35 5.45 -13.99
C ASP A 228 29.68 6.75 -14.74
N MET A 229 30.97 7.07 -14.92
CA MET A 229 31.40 8.26 -15.67
C MET A 229 31.11 8.13 -17.17
N ALA A 230 31.23 6.92 -17.73
CA ALA A 230 30.84 6.66 -19.11
C ALA A 230 29.32 6.84 -19.31
N ILE A 231 28.51 6.40 -18.31
CA ILE A 231 27.06 6.62 -18.31
C ILE A 231 26.75 8.13 -18.29
N VAL A 232 27.36 8.87 -17.36
CA VAL A 232 27.16 10.33 -17.24
C VAL A 232 27.55 11.05 -18.53
N ASN A 233 28.68 10.67 -19.17
CA ASN A 233 29.09 11.22 -20.44
C ASN A 233 28.11 10.93 -21.58
N ALA A 234 27.59 9.71 -21.64
CA ALA A 234 26.58 9.34 -22.62
C ALA A 234 25.29 10.14 -22.43
N ILE A 235 24.82 10.29 -21.19
CA ILE A 235 23.65 11.14 -20.88
C ILE A 235 23.86 12.59 -21.36
N LEU A 236 25.07 13.14 -21.18
CA LEU A 236 25.34 14.53 -21.51
C LEU A 236 25.58 14.76 -23.02
N TYR A 237 26.28 13.85 -23.68
CA TYR A 237 26.89 14.15 -24.99
C TYR A 237 26.45 13.21 -26.11
N ASP A 238 26.12 11.95 -25.85
CA ASP A 238 25.79 11.00 -26.89
C ASP A 238 24.32 11.16 -27.33
N ASP A 239 24.03 11.03 -28.62
CA ASP A 239 22.66 11.00 -29.09
C ASP A 239 21.94 9.74 -28.60
N ILE A 240 20.66 9.90 -28.23
CA ILE A 240 19.83 8.78 -27.84
C ILE A 240 19.37 8.07 -29.11
N GLU A 241 19.63 6.77 -29.19
CA GLU A 241 19.16 5.93 -30.29
C GLU A 241 17.63 6.00 -30.40
N PRO A 242 17.07 6.42 -31.55
CA PRO A 242 15.63 6.46 -31.76
C PRO A 242 15.01 5.11 -31.49
N ILE A 243 13.88 5.08 -30.75
CA ILE A 243 13.27 3.82 -30.35
C ILE A 243 12.73 3.03 -31.54
N ASP A 244 12.31 3.68 -32.61
CA ASP A 244 11.85 3.07 -33.85
C ASP A 244 12.97 2.41 -34.66
N GLU A 245 14.24 2.77 -34.45
CA GLU A 245 15.38 2.02 -35.01
C GLU A 245 15.56 0.67 -34.27
N ARG A 246 15.26 0.62 -32.96
CA ARG A 246 15.29 -0.63 -32.17
C ARG A 246 14.03 -1.48 -32.29
N MET A 247 12.91 -0.84 -32.46
CA MET A 247 11.57 -1.45 -32.57
C MET A 247 10.88 -0.94 -33.82
N PRO A 248 11.21 -1.45 -35.04
CA PRO A 248 10.64 -0.95 -36.29
C PRO A 248 9.10 -1.00 -36.34
N ASP A 249 8.49 -1.90 -35.59
CA ASP A 249 7.03 -2.09 -35.52
C ASP A 249 6.34 -1.28 -34.41
N ILE A 250 7.05 -0.40 -33.71
CA ILE A 250 6.45 0.42 -32.66
C ILE A 250 5.44 1.41 -33.26
N ASP A 251 4.34 1.67 -32.54
CA ASP A 251 3.42 2.75 -32.92
C ASP A 251 4.17 4.09 -33.03
N PRO A 252 4.08 4.79 -34.17
CA PRO A 252 4.81 6.05 -34.37
C PRO A 252 4.47 7.15 -33.36
N ASN A 253 3.26 7.15 -32.78
CA ASN A 253 2.89 8.11 -31.75
C ASN A 253 3.53 7.73 -30.40
N LEU A 254 3.57 6.43 -30.08
CA LEU A 254 4.28 5.96 -28.88
C LEU A 254 5.79 6.27 -28.99
N ALA A 255 6.41 6.05 -30.15
CA ALA A 255 7.80 6.43 -30.40
C ALA A 255 8.04 7.92 -30.15
N LYS A 256 7.15 8.81 -30.64
CA LYS A 256 7.22 10.26 -30.41
C LYS A 256 7.10 10.60 -28.93
N ILE A 257 6.23 9.92 -28.18
CA ILE A 257 6.07 10.14 -26.73
C ILE A 257 7.39 9.85 -26.00
N VAL A 258 7.98 8.70 -26.29
CA VAL A 258 9.25 8.27 -25.68
C VAL A 258 10.35 9.26 -26.01
N MET A 259 10.56 9.58 -27.29
CA MET A 259 11.65 10.45 -27.73
C MET A 259 11.46 11.90 -27.22
N LYS A 260 10.23 12.41 -27.14
CA LYS A 260 9.93 13.70 -26.54
C LYS A 260 10.27 13.75 -25.05
N ALA A 261 9.99 12.70 -24.29
CA ALA A 261 10.38 12.64 -22.88
C ALA A 261 11.90 12.61 -22.70
N LEU A 262 12.62 12.01 -23.65
CA LEU A 262 14.08 11.86 -23.66
C LEU A 262 14.84 13.04 -24.31
N GLU A 263 14.17 14.13 -24.68
CA GLU A 263 14.84 15.34 -25.17
C GLU A 263 15.86 15.85 -24.14
N LYS A 264 17.10 16.13 -24.59
CA LYS A 264 18.17 16.61 -23.70
C LYS A 264 17.89 17.98 -23.13
N ASN A 265 17.30 18.87 -23.96
CA ASN A 265 16.85 20.17 -23.50
C ASN A 265 15.49 20.04 -22.78
N PRO A 266 15.39 20.38 -21.47
CA PRO A 266 14.13 20.30 -20.73
C PRO A 266 12.98 21.08 -21.38
N ASN A 267 13.27 22.15 -22.13
CA ASN A 267 12.23 22.96 -22.78
C ASN A 267 11.55 22.25 -23.96
N ASN A 268 12.15 21.20 -24.49
CA ASN A 268 11.58 20.39 -25.58
C ASN A 268 10.79 19.19 -25.06
N ARG A 269 10.88 18.87 -23.75
CA ARG A 269 10.13 17.80 -23.10
C ARG A 269 8.67 18.19 -22.85
N TYR A 270 7.93 17.28 -22.26
CA TYR A 270 6.64 17.61 -21.65
C TYR A 270 6.80 18.60 -20.51
N ALA A 271 5.88 19.57 -20.40
CA ALA A 271 5.91 20.57 -19.34
C ALA A 271 5.50 19.99 -17.99
N THR A 272 4.55 19.04 -18.01
CA THR A 272 4.04 18.35 -16.82
C THR A 272 4.03 16.84 -17.04
N ALA A 273 3.99 16.07 -15.95
CA ALA A 273 3.83 14.62 -16.02
C ALA A 273 2.42 14.26 -16.53
N MET A 274 1.43 15.11 -16.27
CA MET A 274 0.07 14.92 -16.78
C MET A 274 0.01 15.03 -18.29
N ASP A 275 0.72 15.98 -18.93
CA ASP A 275 0.76 16.10 -20.41
C ASP A 275 1.29 14.81 -21.06
N MET A 276 2.34 14.21 -20.50
CA MET A 276 2.86 12.93 -20.98
C MET A 276 1.87 11.78 -20.77
N ARG A 277 1.18 11.77 -19.64
CA ARG A 277 0.16 10.77 -19.32
C ARG A 277 -1.03 10.85 -20.27
N GLU A 278 -1.49 12.05 -20.62
CA GLU A 278 -2.59 12.25 -21.55
C GLU A 278 -2.27 11.67 -22.95
N ASP A 279 -1.06 11.92 -23.46
CA ASP A 279 -0.61 11.35 -24.72
C ASP A 279 -0.55 9.79 -24.67
N LEU A 280 -0.03 9.22 -23.56
CA LEU A 280 -0.04 7.76 -23.35
C LEU A 280 -1.46 7.19 -23.25
N GLN A 281 -2.41 7.93 -22.67
CA GLN A 281 -3.80 7.49 -22.57
C GLN A 281 -4.47 7.38 -23.94
N LEU A 282 -4.08 8.21 -24.92
CA LEU A 282 -4.56 8.09 -26.28
C LEU A 282 -4.09 6.77 -26.92
N ILE A 283 -2.83 6.38 -26.68
CA ILE A 283 -2.32 5.07 -27.14
C ILE A 283 -3.07 3.93 -26.44
N TYR A 284 -3.24 4.01 -25.09
CA TYR A 284 -3.96 2.98 -24.34
C TYR A 284 -5.38 2.74 -24.89
N ASN A 285 -6.10 3.84 -25.18
CA ASN A 285 -7.46 3.78 -25.70
C ASN A 285 -7.56 3.23 -27.11
N SER A 286 -6.45 3.23 -27.87
CA SER A 286 -6.37 2.63 -29.22
C SER A 286 -6.03 1.14 -29.22
N LEU A 287 -5.60 0.57 -28.08
CA LEU A 287 -5.34 -0.84 -27.96
C LEU A 287 -6.64 -1.65 -28.03
N GLU A 288 -6.59 -2.77 -28.72
CA GLU A 288 -7.69 -3.73 -28.70
C GLU A 288 -7.82 -4.33 -27.29
N PHE A 289 -8.99 -4.16 -26.69
CA PHE A 289 -9.28 -4.72 -25.38
C PHE A 289 -9.61 -6.20 -25.51
N ASP A 290 -8.78 -7.05 -24.88
CA ASP A 290 -9.07 -8.46 -24.70
C ASP A 290 -9.72 -8.68 -23.33
N PRO A 291 -11.03 -8.96 -23.25
CA PRO A 291 -11.73 -9.13 -21.96
C PRO A 291 -11.29 -10.39 -21.21
N ASP A 292 -10.74 -11.39 -21.91
CA ASP A 292 -10.23 -12.63 -21.33
C ASP A 292 -8.70 -12.60 -21.16
N GLY A 293 -8.08 -11.46 -21.46
CA GLY A 293 -6.64 -11.26 -21.37
C GLY A 293 -6.08 -11.36 -19.96
N GLU A 294 -4.79 -11.66 -19.85
CA GLU A 294 -4.09 -11.69 -18.56
C GLU A 294 -4.13 -10.31 -17.90
N THR A 295 -4.53 -10.23 -16.62
CA THR A 295 -4.52 -8.99 -15.85
C THR A 295 -3.17 -8.78 -15.18
N LEU A 296 -2.80 -7.51 -14.87
CA LEU A 296 -1.57 -7.21 -14.13
C LEU A 296 -1.45 -7.98 -12.79
N PRO A 297 -2.51 -8.13 -11.96
CA PRO A 297 -2.47 -8.99 -10.78
C PRO A 297 -2.17 -10.47 -11.08
N ALA A 298 -2.75 -11.03 -12.13
CA ALA A 298 -2.52 -12.42 -12.53
C ALA A 298 -1.08 -12.61 -13.03
N PHE A 299 -0.60 -11.69 -13.85
CA PHE A 299 0.80 -11.65 -14.33
C PHE A 299 1.78 -11.60 -13.14
N MET A 300 1.58 -10.70 -12.19
CA MET A 300 2.45 -10.57 -11.02
C MET A 300 2.54 -11.86 -10.19
N LYS A 301 1.41 -12.51 -9.93
CA LYS A 301 1.38 -13.79 -9.18
C LYS A 301 2.06 -14.93 -9.96
N LYS A 302 1.89 -14.96 -11.28
CA LYS A 302 2.53 -15.93 -12.19
C LYS A 302 4.06 -15.74 -12.22
N GLN A 303 4.53 -14.50 -12.25
CA GLN A 303 5.97 -14.21 -12.30
C GLN A 303 6.67 -14.49 -10.95
N PHE A 304 6.01 -14.27 -9.81
CA PHE A 304 6.61 -14.37 -8.48
C PHE A 304 5.85 -15.31 -7.52
N PRO A 305 5.50 -16.55 -7.89
CA PRO A 305 4.65 -17.42 -7.07
C PRO A 305 5.28 -17.77 -5.71
N ALA A 306 6.59 -18.01 -5.67
CA ALA A 306 7.28 -18.34 -4.43
C ALA A 306 7.31 -17.18 -3.44
N HIS A 307 7.53 -15.95 -3.92
CA HIS A 307 7.48 -14.75 -3.10
C HIS A 307 6.07 -14.47 -2.60
N PHE A 308 5.07 -14.55 -3.47
CA PHE A 308 3.66 -14.39 -3.13
C PHE A 308 3.26 -15.34 -1.98
N ILE A 309 3.50 -16.65 -2.13
CA ILE A 309 3.18 -17.67 -1.12
C ILE A 309 3.93 -17.41 0.19
N LYS A 310 5.24 -17.10 0.11
CA LYS A 310 6.05 -16.84 1.30
C LYS A 310 5.52 -15.66 2.11
N MET A 311 5.26 -14.54 1.44
CA MET A 311 4.81 -13.33 2.12
C MET A 311 3.38 -13.44 2.64
N THR A 312 2.48 -14.11 1.90
CA THR A 312 1.13 -14.44 2.38
C THR A 312 1.20 -15.20 3.70
N LYS A 313 2.02 -16.26 3.77
CA LYS A 313 2.19 -17.03 5.01
C LYS A 313 2.70 -16.19 6.18
N ILE A 314 3.66 -15.29 5.95
CA ILE A 314 4.19 -14.42 7.01
C ILE A 314 3.10 -13.48 7.52
N ILE A 315 2.29 -12.91 6.63
CA ILE A 315 1.20 -12.00 6.99
C ILE A 315 0.11 -12.75 7.77
N GLU A 316 -0.31 -13.93 7.29
CA GLU A 316 -1.31 -14.78 7.97
C GLU A 316 -0.84 -15.25 9.35
N GLN A 317 0.42 -15.67 9.49
CA GLN A 317 1.00 -16.04 10.78
C GLN A 317 1.00 -14.87 11.76
N ALA A 318 1.40 -13.68 11.32
CA ALA A 318 1.39 -12.49 12.15
C ALA A 318 -0.02 -12.09 12.60
N GLN A 319 -1.05 -12.30 11.77
CA GLN A 319 -2.44 -12.09 12.12
C GLN A 319 -2.91 -13.12 13.15
N THR A 320 -2.56 -14.38 12.97
CA THR A 320 -2.93 -15.47 13.89
C THR A 320 -2.29 -15.31 15.26
N GLU A 321 -0.99 -14.98 15.32
CA GLU A 321 -0.30 -14.71 16.59
C GLU A 321 -0.95 -13.55 17.35
N TYR A 322 -1.35 -12.48 16.66
CA TYR A 322 -2.05 -11.36 17.30
C TYR A 322 -3.39 -11.78 17.90
N LEU A 323 -4.18 -12.60 17.17
CA LEU A 323 -5.46 -13.14 17.67
C LEU A 323 -5.26 -13.95 18.95
N MET A 324 -4.21 -14.77 18.98
CA MET A 324 -3.90 -15.57 20.17
C MET A 324 -3.46 -14.68 21.33
N ASP A 325 -2.59 -13.69 21.11
CA ASP A 325 -2.17 -12.75 22.15
C ASP A 325 -3.33 -11.93 22.70
N GLU A 326 -4.25 -11.46 21.85
CA GLU A 326 -5.46 -10.75 22.26
C GLU A 326 -6.39 -11.67 23.07
N LEU A 327 -6.56 -12.90 22.63
CA LEU A 327 -7.35 -13.91 23.35
C LEU A 327 -6.76 -14.20 24.74
N PHE A 328 -5.43 -14.39 24.83
CA PHE A 328 -4.75 -14.63 26.12
C PHE A 328 -4.83 -13.42 27.04
N ASN A 329 -4.69 -12.21 26.51
CA ASN A 329 -4.83 -10.97 27.30
C ASN A 329 -6.26 -10.81 27.83
N ASN A 330 -7.27 -11.07 26.99
CA ASN A 330 -8.68 -11.04 27.42
C ASN A 330 -9.00 -12.10 28.48
N ILE A 331 -8.44 -13.32 28.35
CA ILE A 331 -8.56 -14.38 29.36
C ILE A 331 -7.87 -13.95 30.67
N GLY A 332 -6.66 -13.38 30.60
CA GLY A 332 -5.94 -12.87 31.76
C GLY A 332 -6.66 -11.73 32.46
N GLU A 333 -7.34 -10.85 31.71
CA GLU A 333 -8.20 -9.81 32.30
C GLU A 333 -9.43 -10.40 32.98
N LEU A 334 -10.06 -11.43 32.41
CA LEU A 334 -11.19 -12.14 33.01
C LEU A 334 -10.79 -12.92 34.29
N GLU A 335 -9.61 -13.55 34.28
CA GLU A 335 -9.08 -14.19 35.50
C GLU A 335 -8.77 -13.19 36.60
N ASN A 336 -8.27 -12.00 36.26
CA ASN A 336 -8.04 -10.93 37.25
C ASN A 336 -9.35 -10.35 37.80
N ILE A 337 -10.40 -10.23 36.99
CA ILE A 337 -11.73 -9.81 37.43
C ILE A 337 -12.30 -10.84 38.42
N ASP A 338 -12.19 -12.14 38.11
CA ASP A 338 -12.66 -13.22 39.00
C ASP A 338 -11.86 -13.26 40.31
N LEU A 339 -10.55 -12.97 40.28
CA LEU A 339 -9.71 -12.85 41.46
C LEU A 339 -10.07 -11.63 42.31
N ASP A 340 -10.39 -10.49 41.72
CA ASP A 340 -10.82 -9.29 42.44
C ASP A 340 -12.25 -9.42 42.97
N GLU A 341 -13.14 -10.08 42.27
CA GLU A 341 -14.48 -10.42 42.79
C GLU A 341 -14.39 -11.44 43.89
N LYS A 342 -13.51 -12.46 43.81
CA LYS A 342 -13.27 -13.42 44.90
C LYS A 342 -12.67 -12.72 46.13
N LYS A 343 -11.70 -11.82 45.96
CA LYS A 343 -11.15 -11.03 47.08
C LYS A 343 -12.20 -10.12 47.73
N LYS A 344 -13.06 -9.46 46.92
CA LYS A 344 -14.19 -8.68 47.44
C LYS A 344 -15.21 -9.57 48.13
N ALA A 345 -15.50 -10.76 47.62
CA ALA A 345 -16.37 -11.73 48.25
C ALA A 345 -15.80 -12.25 49.58
N GLU A 346 -14.48 -12.56 49.62
CA GLU A 346 -13.78 -12.93 50.85
C GLU A 346 -13.78 -11.80 51.89
N GLU A 347 -13.55 -10.54 51.47
CA GLU A 347 -13.62 -9.36 52.36
C GLU A 347 -15.04 -9.15 52.90
N VAL A 348 -16.05 -9.36 52.07
CA VAL A 348 -17.47 -9.31 52.51
C VAL A 348 -17.81 -10.48 53.45
N GLU A 349 -17.29 -11.69 53.17
CA GLU A 349 -17.47 -12.84 54.01
C GLU A 349 -16.75 -12.68 55.35
N ILE A 350 -15.54 -12.13 55.38
CA ILE A 350 -14.83 -11.77 56.62
C ILE A 350 -15.61 -10.72 57.41
N GLN A 351 -16.16 -9.68 56.77
CA GLN A 351 -17.00 -8.68 57.43
C GLN A 351 -18.32 -9.27 57.91
N MET A 352 -18.93 -10.23 57.19
CA MET A 352 -20.12 -10.96 57.65
C MET A 352 -19.79 -11.86 58.83
N VAL A 353 -18.67 -12.60 58.78
CA VAL A 353 -18.22 -13.45 59.91
C VAL A 353 -17.86 -12.62 61.13
N GLU A 354 -17.27 -11.44 60.98
CA GLU A 354 -17.05 -10.54 62.11
C GLU A 354 -18.37 -9.95 62.62
N THR A 355 -19.33 -9.69 61.74
CA THR A 355 -20.65 -9.19 62.13
C THR A 355 -21.50 -10.31 62.75
N GLU A 356 -21.36 -11.57 62.27
CA GLU A 356 -21.99 -12.74 62.87
C GLU A 356 -21.32 -13.14 64.18
N LYS A 357 -19.99 -13.09 64.31
CA LYS A 357 -19.32 -13.28 65.63
C LYS A 357 -19.77 -12.23 66.64
N ARG A 358 -20.20 -11.05 66.24
CA ARG A 358 -20.93 -10.06 67.10
C ARG A 358 -22.40 -10.43 67.32
N ARG A 359 -23.02 -11.21 66.41
CA ARG A 359 -24.42 -11.72 66.54
C ARG A 359 -24.52 -13.11 67.15
N GLU A 360 -23.47 -13.97 67.06
CA GLU A 360 -23.44 -15.32 67.65
C GLU A 360 -23.28 -15.39 69.13
N LYS A 361 -23.37 -14.26 69.81
CA LYS A 361 -23.86 -14.33 71.20
C LYS A 361 -25.35 -14.62 71.27
N LYS A 362 -26.05 -14.87 70.12
CA LYS A 362 -27.45 -15.38 70.08
C LYS A 362 -27.68 -16.28 68.88
N LYS A 363 -27.67 -17.61 69.17
CA LYS A 363 -28.38 -18.73 68.49
C LYS A 363 -27.91 -19.21 67.10
N THR A 364 -27.26 -20.36 67.09
CA THR A 364 -27.43 -21.66 66.37
C THR A 364 -28.39 -21.74 65.16
N VAL A 365 -27.95 -22.51 64.14
CA VAL A 365 -28.65 -23.38 63.18
C VAL A 365 -28.77 -22.88 61.71
N PHE A 366 -28.20 -23.63 60.84
CA PHE A 366 -28.63 -24.25 59.60
C PHE A 366 -27.71 -24.15 58.37
N THR A 367 -27.49 -25.20 57.82
CA THR A 367 -26.79 -26.00 56.86
C THR A 367 -27.08 -25.76 55.36
N LYS A 368 -26.07 -26.13 54.53
CA LYS A 368 -26.15 -26.63 53.13
C LYS A 368 -26.87 -25.79 52.08
N ALA A 369 -26.14 -24.90 51.42
CA ALA A 369 -26.48 -24.37 50.09
C ALA A 369 -25.25 -24.07 49.18
N GLY A 370 -24.03 -24.35 49.62
CA GLY A 370 -22.80 -23.93 48.90
C GLY A 370 -22.34 -24.81 47.72
N PHE A 371 -22.94 -25.97 47.50
CA PHE A 371 -22.41 -26.92 46.50
C PHE A 371 -23.07 -26.85 45.11
N ILE A 372 -24.23 -26.20 44.99
CA ILE A 372 -25.00 -26.16 43.72
C ILE A 372 -24.64 -24.89 42.89
N ALA A 373 -24.20 -23.80 43.52
CA ALA A 373 -23.86 -22.56 42.84
C ALA A 373 -22.56 -22.66 41.97
N GLY A 374 -21.57 -23.48 42.37
CA GLY A 374 -20.34 -23.69 41.63
C GLY A 374 -20.49 -24.44 40.29
N ILE A 375 -21.48 -25.38 40.23
CA ILE A 375 -21.71 -26.17 38.99
C ILE A 375 -22.47 -25.35 37.94
N VAL A 376 -23.36 -24.47 38.35
CA VAL A 376 -24.14 -23.62 37.43
C VAL A 376 -23.26 -22.52 36.81
N ALA A 377 -22.29 -21.95 37.54
CA ALA A 377 -21.34 -20.98 37.02
C ALA A 377 -20.39 -21.60 36.00
N GLY A 378 -19.89 -22.82 36.24
CA GLY A 378 -19.02 -23.54 35.28
C GLY A 378 -19.71 -23.87 33.95
N LEU A 379 -20.98 -24.27 34.01
CA LEU A 379 -21.77 -24.56 32.80
C LEU A 379 -22.15 -23.29 32.01
N ALA A 380 -22.34 -22.16 32.66
CA ALA A 380 -22.57 -20.87 31.99
C ALA A 380 -21.35 -20.38 31.23
N VAL A 381 -20.15 -20.55 31.80
CA VAL A 381 -18.88 -20.18 31.12
C VAL A 381 -18.64 -21.07 29.91
N ILE A 382 -18.87 -22.39 30.01
CA ILE A 382 -18.76 -23.32 28.88
C ILE A 382 -19.78 -22.98 27.79
N ALA A 383 -21.00 -22.59 28.12
CA ALA A 383 -22.03 -22.18 27.17
C ALA A 383 -21.68 -20.89 26.44
N VAL A 384 -21.04 -19.93 27.13
CA VAL A 384 -20.54 -18.66 26.51
C VAL A 384 -19.37 -18.94 25.58
N ILE A 385 -18.43 -19.81 25.98
CA ILE A 385 -17.28 -20.20 25.14
C ILE A 385 -17.76 -20.98 23.90
N LEU A 386 -18.70 -21.87 24.03
CA LEU A 386 -19.31 -22.60 22.89
C LEU A 386 -20.11 -21.64 22.00
N LYS A 387 -20.77 -20.63 22.54
CA LYS A 387 -21.48 -19.61 21.76
C LYS A 387 -20.52 -18.72 20.98
N LEU A 388 -19.38 -18.33 21.56
CA LEU A 388 -18.34 -17.57 20.89
C LEU A 388 -17.57 -18.38 19.83
N LEU A 389 -17.34 -19.66 20.08
CA LEU A 389 -16.61 -20.53 19.13
C LEU A 389 -17.47 -21.04 17.95
N PHE A 390 -18.80 -21.10 18.09
CA PHE A 390 -19.66 -21.71 17.09
C PHE A 390 -20.75 -20.81 16.50
N PHE A 391 -20.95 -19.58 17.02
CA PHE A 391 -22.04 -18.71 16.58
C PHE A 391 -21.64 -17.30 16.15
N ASP A 392 -20.40 -16.88 16.30
CA ASP A 392 -19.93 -15.59 15.78
C ASP A 392 -19.13 -15.81 14.50
N GLN A 393 -19.80 -16.23 13.44
CA GLN A 393 -19.33 -15.94 12.09
C GLN A 393 -19.64 -14.45 11.88
N GLY A 394 -18.63 -13.62 12.07
CA GLY A 394 -18.74 -12.19 11.81
C GLY A 394 -19.37 -11.97 10.45
N VAL A 395 -20.41 -11.15 10.40
CA VAL A 395 -21.11 -10.77 9.18
C VAL A 395 -20.08 -10.21 8.21
N GLN A 396 -19.74 -10.95 7.16
CA GLN A 396 -18.83 -10.47 6.13
C GLN A 396 -19.56 -9.44 5.27
N ILE A 397 -19.08 -8.20 5.29
CA ILE A 397 -19.64 -7.10 4.51
C ILE A 397 -18.77 -6.88 3.28
N GLU A 398 -19.38 -6.87 2.11
CA GLU A 398 -18.72 -6.56 0.84
C GLU A 398 -19.17 -5.21 0.29
N THR A 399 -18.23 -4.54 -0.39
CA THR A 399 -18.52 -3.27 -1.07
C THR A 399 -18.94 -3.56 -2.50
N ILE A 400 -20.23 -3.28 -2.81
CA ILE A 400 -20.82 -3.48 -4.11
C ILE A 400 -20.95 -2.13 -4.82
N THR A 401 -20.36 -2.01 -6.00
CA THR A 401 -20.50 -0.80 -6.83
C THR A 401 -21.72 -0.89 -7.72
N VAL A 402 -22.54 0.13 -7.70
CA VAL A 402 -23.86 0.15 -8.34
C VAL A 402 -23.92 1.25 -9.39
N PHE A 403 -24.29 0.89 -10.60
CA PHE A 403 -24.46 1.79 -11.74
C PHE A 403 -25.89 1.74 -12.28
N SER A 404 -26.35 2.83 -12.88
CA SER A 404 -27.57 2.82 -13.68
C SER A 404 -27.38 3.56 -15.00
N SER A 405 -28.18 3.23 -15.99
CA SER A 405 -28.30 3.99 -17.23
C SER A 405 -29.79 4.42 -17.41
N PRO A 406 -30.07 5.73 -17.36
CA PRO A 406 -29.13 6.84 -17.15
C PRO A 406 -28.58 6.91 -15.71
N ALA A 407 -27.39 7.51 -15.56
CA ALA A 407 -26.75 7.70 -14.25
C ALA A 407 -27.51 8.75 -13.40
N GLY A 408 -27.25 8.76 -12.08
CA GLY A 408 -27.89 9.67 -11.13
C GLY A 408 -29.25 9.17 -10.64
N ALA A 409 -29.49 7.85 -10.69
CA ALA A 409 -30.70 7.26 -10.11
C ALA A 409 -30.54 7.11 -8.58
N LYS A 410 -31.67 7.37 -7.90
CA LYS A 410 -31.83 7.15 -6.46
C LYS A 410 -31.83 5.63 -6.18
N ILE A 411 -31.17 5.21 -5.12
CA ILE A 411 -31.02 3.79 -4.76
C ILE A 411 -31.78 3.50 -3.47
N LEU A 412 -32.69 2.52 -3.53
CA LEU A 412 -33.32 1.93 -2.33
C LEU A 412 -32.80 0.50 -2.15
N VAL A 413 -32.62 0.10 -0.91
CA VAL A 413 -32.24 -1.28 -0.54
C VAL A 413 -33.27 -1.82 0.41
N ASN A 414 -33.95 -2.88 0.01
CA ASN A 414 -35.09 -3.48 0.74
C ASN A 414 -36.20 -2.46 1.06
N GLY A 415 -36.43 -1.49 0.12
CA GLY A 415 -37.43 -0.44 0.28
C GLY A 415 -36.97 0.77 1.10
N GLU A 416 -35.77 0.75 1.70
CA GLU A 416 -35.18 1.89 2.42
C GLU A 416 -34.30 2.73 1.52
N ASP A 417 -34.46 4.04 1.60
CA ASP A 417 -33.66 5.00 0.85
C ASP A 417 -32.23 5.10 1.38
N THR A 418 -31.26 4.77 0.56
CA THR A 418 -29.84 4.83 0.92
C THR A 418 -29.27 6.26 0.96
N GLY A 419 -30.00 7.26 0.47
CA GLY A 419 -29.53 8.62 0.29
C GLY A 419 -28.45 8.78 -0.79
N LYS A 420 -28.18 7.75 -1.59
CA LYS A 420 -27.13 7.73 -2.62
C LYS A 420 -27.72 7.75 -4.02
N LEU A 421 -26.97 8.34 -4.96
CA LEU A 421 -27.27 8.35 -6.39
C LEU A 421 -26.20 7.57 -7.17
N THR A 422 -26.60 6.86 -8.23
CA THR A 422 -25.67 6.12 -9.08
C THR A 422 -24.73 7.03 -9.91
N PRO A 423 -23.44 6.68 -10.06
CA PRO A 423 -22.76 5.49 -9.50
C PRO A 423 -22.48 5.65 -8.00
N ALA A 424 -22.66 4.58 -7.22
CA ALA A 424 -22.41 4.59 -5.78
C ALA A 424 -21.91 3.24 -5.28
N SER A 425 -21.28 3.23 -4.10
CA SER A 425 -20.88 2.02 -3.40
C SER A 425 -21.80 1.73 -2.22
N LEU A 426 -22.28 0.51 -2.12
CA LEU A 426 -23.10 -0.02 -1.03
C LEU A 426 -22.29 -1.06 -0.26
N GLN A 427 -22.44 -1.08 1.06
CA GLN A 427 -21.89 -2.14 1.91
C GLN A 427 -23.02 -3.14 2.24
N LEU A 428 -22.90 -4.36 1.74
CA LEU A 428 -23.91 -5.41 1.87
C LEU A 428 -23.27 -6.66 2.47
N GLU A 429 -24.06 -7.38 3.29
CA GLU A 429 -23.62 -8.63 3.89
C GLU A 429 -23.51 -9.74 2.85
N LEU A 430 -22.41 -10.50 2.85
CA LEU A 430 -22.20 -11.65 1.97
C LEU A 430 -23.29 -12.72 2.17
N ASN A 431 -23.70 -13.32 1.06
CA ASN A 431 -24.69 -14.40 1.01
C ASN A 431 -26.09 -14.04 1.56
N LYS A 432 -26.37 -12.76 1.77
CA LYS A 432 -27.68 -12.26 2.15
C LYS A 432 -28.41 -11.67 0.94
N LYS A 433 -29.67 -11.99 0.77
CA LYS A 433 -30.48 -11.53 -0.36
C LYS A 433 -31.00 -10.12 -0.12
N TYR A 434 -30.84 -9.23 -1.10
CA TYR A 434 -31.31 -7.85 -1.09
C TYR A 434 -32.20 -7.59 -2.31
N ILE A 435 -33.18 -6.71 -2.13
CA ILE A 435 -33.94 -6.10 -3.24
C ILE A 435 -33.38 -4.69 -3.43
N ILE A 436 -32.78 -4.43 -4.59
CA ILE A 436 -32.19 -3.14 -4.92
C ILE A 436 -33.02 -2.49 -6.01
N GLU A 437 -33.57 -1.31 -5.72
CA GLU A 437 -34.44 -0.56 -6.60
C GLU A 437 -33.79 0.77 -6.98
N PHE A 438 -34.05 1.21 -8.19
CA PHE A 438 -33.51 2.43 -8.76
C PHE A 438 -34.66 3.29 -9.30
N SER A 439 -34.60 4.58 -9.04
CA SER A 439 -35.58 5.53 -9.60
C SER A 439 -34.91 6.82 -10.01
N LYS A 440 -35.30 7.32 -11.19
CA LYS A 440 -34.88 8.62 -11.69
C LYS A 440 -35.98 9.17 -12.59
N ASP A 441 -36.54 10.32 -12.22
CA ASP A 441 -37.69 10.95 -12.91
C ASP A 441 -38.84 9.92 -13.08
N ASP A 442 -39.29 9.65 -14.30
CA ASP A 442 -40.33 8.65 -14.60
C ASP A 442 -39.76 7.26 -14.94
N MET A 443 -38.49 7.01 -14.66
CA MET A 443 -37.82 5.73 -14.93
C MET A 443 -37.55 4.97 -13.65
N ILE A 444 -37.77 3.64 -13.69
CA ILE A 444 -37.55 2.72 -12.58
C ILE A 444 -36.81 1.46 -13.04
N GLY A 445 -36.15 0.83 -12.13
CA GLY A 445 -35.55 -0.50 -12.30
C GLY A 445 -35.32 -1.15 -10.95
N GLY A 446 -35.28 -2.47 -10.91
CA GLY A 446 -35.01 -3.19 -9.67
C GLY A 446 -34.56 -4.62 -9.95
N LEU A 447 -33.79 -5.19 -9.02
CA LEU A 447 -33.36 -6.59 -9.08
C LEU A 447 -33.19 -7.15 -7.67
N GLU A 448 -33.28 -8.47 -7.60
CA GLU A 448 -32.80 -9.22 -6.42
C GLU A 448 -31.31 -9.49 -6.58
N PHE A 449 -30.54 -9.20 -5.54
CA PHE A 449 -29.10 -9.35 -5.55
C PHE A 449 -28.62 -10.03 -4.26
N THR A 450 -27.72 -11.00 -4.43
CA THR A 450 -27.04 -11.65 -3.32
C THR A 450 -25.54 -11.43 -3.50
N PRO A 451 -24.89 -10.64 -2.63
CA PRO A 451 -23.45 -10.42 -2.70
C PRO A 451 -22.66 -11.73 -2.51
N THR A 452 -21.69 -11.96 -3.38
CA THR A 452 -20.71 -13.04 -3.28
C THR A 452 -19.30 -12.44 -3.46
N SER A 453 -18.27 -13.21 -3.16
CA SER A 453 -16.87 -12.76 -3.37
C SER A 453 -16.55 -12.45 -4.84
N GLU A 454 -17.33 -12.96 -5.78
CA GLU A 454 -17.13 -12.82 -7.22
C GLU A 454 -18.02 -11.73 -7.86
N ASN A 455 -19.13 -11.37 -7.19
CA ASN A 455 -20.17 -10.52 -7.75
C ASN A 455 -20.21 -9.16 -7.01
N ARG A 456 -19.34 -8.23 -7.40
CA ARG A 456 -19.13 -6.94 -6.72
C ARG A 456 -19.68 -5.73 -7.48
N GLN A 457 -20.40 -5.95 -8.56
CA GLN A 457 -20.90 -4.86 -9.39
C GLN A 457 -22.34 -5.10 -9.86
N ILE A 458 -23.16 -4.06 -9.83
CA ILE A 458 -24.52 -4.05 -10.35
C ILE A 458 -24.64 -2.99 -11.44
N ASN A 459 -25.07 -3.39 -12.61
CA ASN A 459 -25.40 -2.50 -13.72
C ASN A 459 -26.90 -2.60 -14.03
N MET A 460 -27.63 -1.50 -13.89
CA MET A 460 -29.08 -1.46 -14.11
C MET A 460 -29.46 -0.52 -15.23
N GLN A 461 -30.21 -1.02 -16.20
CA GLN A 461 -30.83 -0.19 -17.21
C GLN A 461 -32.26 0.14 -16.78
N LEU A 462 -32.54 1.43 -16.59
CA LEU A 462 -33.86 1.90 -16.17
C LEU A 462 -34.85 1.87 -17.36
N LYS A 463 -36.11 1.56 -17.06
CA LYS A 463 -37.20 1.57 -18.04
C LYS A 463 -38.21 2.62 -17.64
N GLN A 464 -38.91 3.20 -18.62
CA GLN A 464 -40.01 4.12 -18.37
C GLN A 464 -41.13 3.40 -17.63
N ARG A 465 -41.74 4.04 -16.68
CA ARG A 465 -42.78 3.51 -15.79
C ARG A 465 -44.05 3.19 -16.54
#